data_08d1086532182405ca6b0650445a3391
#
_entry.id   08d1086532182405ca6b0650445a3391
#
_cell.length_a   1.000
_cell.length_b   1.000
_cell.length_c   1.000
_cell.angle_alpha   90.00
_cell.angle_beta   90.00
_cell.angle_gamma   90.00
#
_symmetry.space_group_name_H-M   'P 1'
#
loop_
_entity.id
_entity.type
_entity.pdbx_description
1 polymer ?
#
loop_
_entity_poly.entity_id
_entity_poly.type
_entity_poly.pdbx_seq_one_letter_code
_entity_poly.pdbx_strand_id
1 'polypeptide(L)'
;MAENVADLFSLYRVLRAARDDRGALDFDSVEPKFSFDDKGKISGVVPHQRLEAHKLIEECMLAANVAAARCLKKFKLPTLYRIHEGPSDERLAALRQFLGSMALGLGGGEKPEPSDYQALLDQAQARPDFPLIQAMILRSMQQAKYAPDPDIGHFGLSYDHYTHFTSPIRRYPDLTVHRLLKRIVQTGAQDDPVKLVRDHLPDMERMVGLGEHCSMTERRADEASRDVGQWLKCQFMREKLGEEYQGTITGVAGFGLFILLDELFVEGMVHVTQLPPDYWVFSEQQHTLTGERTHQVFRLADSVRVTVARVDLDARRIDFALAGNGPTGRPRRASVRSRLKEGNIPGKGQSRDRSKKSGKRRR
;
A
#
# COMPACT_ATOMS: atom_id res chain seq x y z
N MET A 1 2.32 32.83 -8.02
CA MET A 1 2.65 31.43 -7.66
C MET A 1 1.94 30.98 -6.38
N ALA A 2 1.99 31.73 -5.28
CA ALA A 2 1.31 31.37 -4.03
C ALA A 2 -0.24 31.30 -4.19
N GLU A 3 -0.85 32.20 -4.94
CA GLU A 3 -2.29 32.18 -5.22
C GLU A 3 -2.70 30.91 -5.98
N ASN A 4 -1.99 30.53 -7.04
CA ASN A 4 -2.30 29.31 -7.80
C ASN A 4 -2.18 28.04 -6.94
N VAL A 5 -1.26 28.01 -5.97
CA VAL A 5 -1.17 26.91 -5.00
C VAL A 5 -2.36 26.89 -4.06
N ALA A 6 -2.83 28.04 -3.60
CA ALA A 6 -4.02 28.15 -2.77
C ALA A 6 -5.28 27.68 -3.51
N ASP A 7 -5.42 28.03 -4.80
CA ASP A 7 -6.51 27.56 -5.67
C ASP A 7 -6.48 26.04 -5.86
N LEU A 8 -5.29 25.47 -6.08
CA LEU A 8 -5.12 24.02 -6.18
C LEU A 8 -5.52 23.31 -4.88
N PHE A 9 -5.18 23.85 -3.72
CA PHE A 9 -5.62 23.28 -2.45
C PHE A 9 -7.13 23.45 -2.22
N SER A 10 -7.74 24.51 -2.74
CA SER A 10 -9.19 24.68 -2.71
C SER A 10 -9.89 23.64 -3.59
N LEU A 11 -9.38 23.38 -4.79
CA LEU A 11 -9.82 22.30 -5.66
C LEU A 11 -9.66 20.93 -4.98
N TYR A 12 -8.51 20.69 -4.34
CA TYR A 12 -8.26 19.44 -3.62
C TYR A 12 -9.33 19.17 -2.55
N ARG A 13 -9.73 20.18 -1.77
CA ARG A 13 -10.77 20.01 -0.74
C ARG A 13 -12.11 19.59 -1.35
N VAL A 14 -12.47 20.16 -2.48
CA VAL A 14 -13.71 19.79 -3.21
C VAL A 14 -13.62 18.34 -3.74
N LEU A 15 -12.50 17.99 -4.36
CA LEU A 15 -12.29 16.63 -4.89
C LEU A 15 -12.25 15.60 -3.76
N ARG A 16 -11.64 15.95 -2.62
CA ARG A 16 -11.59 15.08 -1.44
C ARG A 16 -12.99 14.86 -0.85
N ALA A 17 -13.77 15.91 -0.68
CA ALA A 17 -15.16 15.79 -0.23
C ALA A 17 -15.97 14.88 -1.17
N ALA A 18 -15.86 15.09 -2.48
CA ALA A 18 -16.52 14.25 -3.46
C ALA A 18 -16.04 12.76 -3.43
N ARG A 19 -14.78 12.50 -3.03
CA ARG A 19 -14.28 11.14 -2.79
C ARG A 19 -14.93 10.51 -1.57
N ASP A 20 -15.03 11.26 -0.48
CA ASP A 20 -15.62 10.80 0.77
C ASP A 20 -17.13 10.53 0.57
N ASP A 21 -17.86 11.45 -0.10
CA ASP A 21 -19.28 11.29 -0.45
C ASP A 21 -19.54 10.06 -1.35
N ARG A 22 -18.60 9.73 -2.23
CA ARG A 22 -18.68 8.56 -3.11
C ARG A 22 -18.38 7.24 -2.37
N GLY A 23 -17.86 7.29 -1.14
CA GLY A 23 -17.49 6.13 -0.37
C GLY A 23 -16.27 5.37 -0.91
N ALA A 24 -15.35 6.06 -1.59
CA ALA A 24 -14.12 5.44 -2.07
C ALA A 24 -13.25 4.98 -0.89
N LEU A 25 -12.67 3.79 -1.00
CA LEU A 25 -11.80 3.23 0.04
C LEU A 25 -10.54 4.07 0.22
N ASP A 26 -10.21 4.38 1.46
CA ASP A 26 -8.98 5.08 1.82
C ASP A 26 -8.17 4.25 2.82
N PHE A 27 -7.12 3.60 2.32
CA PHE A 27 -6.20 2.82 3.14
C PHE A 27 -5.00 3.67 3.52
N ASP A 28 -4.77 3.82 4.81
CA ASP A 28 -3.58 4.51 5.33
C ASP A 28 -2.42 3.52 5.39
N SER A 29 -1.77 3.30 4.23
CA SER A 29 -0.61 2.41 4.13
C SER A 29 0.70 3.19 4.31
N VAL A 30 1.60 2.62 5.12
CA VAL A 30 2.96 3.15 5.27
C VAL A 30 3.89 2.36 4.36
N GLU A 31 4.42 3.02 3.34
CA GLU A 31 5.42 2.42 2.46
C GLU A 31 6.84 2.65 3.02
N PRO A 32 7.70 1.63 3.06
CA PRO A 32 9.09 1.80 3.45
C PRO A 32 9.90 2.48 2.35
N LYS A 33 10.66 3.51 2.71
CA LYS A 33 11.64 4.16 1.84
C LYS A 33 13.05 3.82 2.31
N PHE A 34 13.90 3.41 1.38
CA PHE A 34 15.30 3.10 1.66
C PHE A 34 16.16 4.37 1.62
N SER A 35 17.01 4.53 2.64
CA SER A 35 18.06 5.56 2.68
C SER A 35 19.39 4.92 2.37
N PHE A 36 20.23 5.63 1.61
CA PHE A 36 21.56 5.16 1.24
C PHE A 36 22.62 6.16 1.73
N ASP A 37 23.77 5.66 2.06
CA ASP A 37 24.94 6.47 2.37
C ASP A 37 25.65 6.97 1.08
N ASP A 38 26.71 7.78 1.24
CA ASP A 38 27.48 8.33 0.12
C ASP A 38 28.18 7.24 -0.74
N LYS A 39 28.28 6.02 -0.22
CA LYS A 39 28.86 4.85 -0.92
C LYS A 39 27.78 3.98 -1.59
N GLY A 40 26.52 4.38 -1.55
CA GLY A 40 25.39 3.62 -2.08
C GLY A 40 25.00 2.41 -1.25
N LYS A 41 25.49 2.29 0.00
CA LYS A 41 25.06 1.24 0.93
C LYS A 41 23.81 1.67 1.67
N ILE A 42 22.89 0.73 1.91
CA ILE A 42 21.67 1.02 2.68
C ILE A 42 22.04 1.44 4.12
N SER A 43 21.60 2.62 4.51
CA SER A 43 21.80 3.21 5.83
C SER A 43 20.56 3.17 6.72
N GLY A 44 19.37 2.95 6.14
CA GLY A 44 18.13 2.89 6.90
C GLY A 44 16.91 2.56 6.06
N VAL A 45 15.86 2.14 6.76
CA VAL A 45 14.51 1.97 6.22
C VAL A 45 13.60 2.90 7.02
N VAL A 46 12.98 3.86 6.35
CA VAL A 46 12.15 4.88 7.00
C VAL A 46 10.75 4.88 6.38
N PRO A 47 9.71 5.21 7.16
CA PRO A 47 8.36 5.31 6.60
C PRO A 47 8.29 6.48 5.60
N HIS A 48 7.70 6.22 4.44
CA HIS A 48 7.39 7.29 3.48
C HIS A 48 6.23 8.12 4.01
N GLN A 49 6.49 9.42 4.21
CA GLN A 49 5.44 10.34 4.66
C GLN A 49 4.62 10.84 3.47
N ARG A 50 3.34 10.47 3.43
CA ARG A 50 2.37 10.98 2.45
C ARG A 50 1.93 12.39 2.86
N LEU A 51 2.44 13.39 2.15
CA LEU A 51 2.13 14.81 2.38
C LEU A 51 0.80 15.20 1.71
N GLU A 52 0.18 16.29 2.18
CA GLU A 52 -1.03 16.85 1.55
C GLU A 52 -0.82 17.19 0.06
N ALA A 53 0.38 17.64 -0.31
CA ALA A 53 0.72 17.88 -1.72
C ALA A 53 0.66 16.61 -2.58
N HIS A 54 1.02 15.44 -2.03
CA HIS A 54 0.89 14.16 -2.74
C HIS A 54 -0.58 13.80 -2.95
N LYS A 55 -1.43 14.02 -1.94
CA LYS A 55 -2.87 13.77 -2.02
C LYS A 55 -3.56 14.70 -3.01
N LEU A 56 -3.15 15.98 -3.06
CA LEU A 56 -3.64 16.94 -4.05
C LEU A 56 -3.37 16.45 -5.48
N ILE A 57 -2.12 16.05 -5.78
CA ILE A 57 -1.76 15.55 -7.11
C ILE A 57 -2.52 14.25 -7.42
N GLU A 58 -2.69 13.37 -6.44
CA GLU A 58 -3.46 12.13 -6.61
C GLU A 58 -4.90 12.42 -7.02
N GLU A 59 -5.61 13.32 -6.33
CA GLU A 59 -6.99 13.66 -6.69
C GLU A 59 -7.08 14.29 -8.10
N CYS A 60 -6.13 15.15 -8.46
CA CYS A 60 -6.05 15.70 -9.82
C CYS A 60 -5.81 14.60 -10.88
N MET A 61 -4.95 13.62 -10.58
CA MET A 61 -4.70 12.48 -11.46
C MET A 61 -5.94 11.59 -11.61
N LEU A 62 -6.66 11.33 -10.51
CA LEU A 62 -7.92 10.57 -10.52
C LEU A 62 -8.97 11.27 -11.38
N ALA A 63 -9.15 12.59 -11.22
CA ALA A 63 -10.09 13.37 -12.03
C ALA A 63 -9.75 13.30 -13.51
N ALA A 64 -8.47 13.43 -13.88
CA ALA A 64 -8.03 13.33 -15.28
C ALA A 64 -8.25 11.93 -15.86
N ASN A 65 -7.97 10.88 -15.10
CA ASN A 65 -8.17 9.49 -15.49
C ASN A 65 -9.66 9.19 -15.74
N VAL A 66 -10.55 9.66 -14.87
CA VAL A 66 -12.01 9.51 -15.02
C VAL A 66 -12.53 10.29 -16.23
N ALA A 67 -12.06 11.53 -16.42
CA ALA A 67 -12.46 12.34 -17.57
C ALA A 67 -12.06 11.67 -18.91
N ALA A 68 -10.85 11.11 -18.98
CA ALA A 68 -10.39 10.36 -20.15
C ALA A 68 -11.25 9.10 -20.39
N ALA A 69 -11.56 8.33 -19.35
CA ALA A 69 -12.40 7.13 -19.44
C ALA A 69 -13.80 7.46 -19.96
N ARG A 70 -14.45 8.50 -19.40
CA ARG A 70 -15.77 8.96 -19.82
C ARG A 70 -15.79 9.47 -21.26
N CYS A 71 -14.74 10.20 -21.66
CA CYS A 71 -14.60 10.68 -23.03
C CYS A 71 -14.54 9.51 -24.02
N LEU A 72 -13.68 8.52 -23.79
CA LEU A 72 -13.54 7.36 -24.67
C LEU A 72 -14.83 6.51 -24.72
N LYS A 73 -15.51 6.33 -23.59
CA LYS A 73 -16.82 5.64 -23.55
C LYS A 73 -17.87 6.38 -24.35
N LYS A 74 -17.96 7.72 -24.22
CA LYS A 74 -18.90 8.55 -24.98
C LYS A 74 -18.73 8.34 -26.48
N PHE A 75 -17.51 8.23 -26.97
CA PHE A 75 -17.20 7.98 -28.38
C PHE A 75 -17.20 6.49 -28.75
N LYS A 76 -17.52 5.58 -27.81
CA LYS A 76 -17.55 4.12 -28.03
C LYS A 76 -16.26 3.58 -28.65
N LEU A 77 -15.12 4.16 -28.26
CA LEU A 77 -13.80 3.73 -28.74
C LEU A 77 -13.26 2.60 -27.87
N PRO A 78 -12.78 1.50 -28.46
CA PRO A 78 -12.14 0.42 -27.70
C PRO A 78 -10.87 0.95 -27.07
N THR A 79 -10.77 0.77 -25.75
CA THR A 79 -9.60 1.16 -24.96
C THR A 79 -9.42 0.21 -23.79
N LEU A 80 -8.27 0.28 -23.13
CA LEU A 80 -8.05 -0.44 -21.89
C LEU A 80 -8.54 0.41 -20.69
N TYR A 81 -9.49 -0.14 -19.97
CA TYR A 81 -9.92 0.40 -18.69
C TYR A 81 -9.11 -0.24 -17.57
N ARG A 82 -8.94 0.47 -16.47
CA ARG A 82 -8.41 -0.09 -15.23
C ARG A 82 -9.59 -0.53 -14.39
N ILE A 83 -9.91 -1.79 -14.45
CA ILE A 83 -11.04 -2.37 -13.75
C ILE A 83 -10.61 -2.97 -12.41
N HIS A 84 -11.50 -2.90 -11.44
CA HIS A 84 -11.31 -3.49 -10.12
C HIS A 84 -12.65 -4.04 -9.65
N GLU A 85 -12.76 -5.34 -9.59
CA GLU A 85 -13.95 -6.03 -9.12
C GLU A 85 -13.96 -6.07 -7.57
N GLY A 86 -15.14 -6.12 -6.97
CA GLY A 86 -15.29 -6.37 -5.54
C GLY A 86 -14.78 -7.76 -5.14
N PRO A 87 -14.77 -8.09 -3.85
CA PRO A 87 -14.41 -9.42 -3.37
C PRO A 87 -15.25 -10.51 -4.02
N SER A 88 -14.66 -11.70 -4.24
CA SER A 88 -15.44 -12.88 -4.59
C SER A 88 -16.32 -13.32 -3.38
N ASP A 89 -17.39 -14.06 -3.65
CA ASP A 89 -18.32 -14.53 -2.61
C ASP A 89 -17.58 -15.31 -1.51
N GLU A 90 -16.59 -16.12 -1.88
CA GLU A 90 -15.76 -16.87 -0.93
C GLU A 90 -14.94 -15.94 -0.03
N ARG A 91 -14.28 -14.93 -0.61
CA ARG A 91 -13.49 -13.97 0.13
C ARG A 91 -14.34 -13.07 1.02
N LEU A 92 -15.53 -12.72 0.54
CA LEU A 92 -16.51 -11.96 1.31
C LEU A 92 -17.03 -12.77 2.52
N ALA A 93 -17.34 -14.06 2.33
CA ALA A 93 -17.74 -14.94 3.41
C ALA A 93 -16.64 -15.10 4.47
N ALA A 94 -15.39 -15.30 4.04
CA ALA A 94 -14.24 -15.38 4.94
C ALA A 94 -14.02 -14.07 5.72
N LEU A 95 -14.15 -12.93 5.05
CA LEU A 95 -14.05 -11.61 5.70
C LEU A 95 -15.14 -11.42 6.76
N ARG A 96 -16.39 -11.77 6.44
CA ARG A 96 -17.51 -11.68 7.39
C ARG A 96 -17.32 -12.57 8.60
N GLN A 97 -16.86 -13.80 8.40
CA GLN A 97 -16.53 -14.71 9.49
C GLN A 97 -15.45 -14.12 10.41
N PHE A 98 -14.39 -13.57 9.82
CA PHE A 98 -13.35 -12.90 10.58
C PHE A 98 -13.90 -11.70 11.37
N LEU A 99 -14.66 -10.81 10.73
CA LEU A 99 -15.24 -9.63 11.37
C LEU A 99 -16.20 -10.04 12.51
N GLY A 100 -17.00 -11.09 12.33
CA GLY A 100 -17.86 -11.65 13.38
C GLY A 100 -17.08 -12.08 14.62
N SER A 101 -15.88 -12.67 14.45
CA SER A 101 -14.99 -13.01 15.58
C SER A 101 -14.45 -11.79 16.33
N MET A 102 -14.46 -10.61 15.70
CA MET A 102 -14.04 -9.33 16.26
C MET A 102 -15.23 -8.48 16.77
N ALA A 103 -16.43 -9.05 16.83
CA ALA A 103 -17.69 -8.36 17.12
C ALA A 103 -17.94 -7.15 16.20
N LEU A 104 -17.59 -7.29 14.92
CA LEU A 104 -17.84 -6.33 13.86
C LEU A 104 -18.73 -6.95 12.78
N GLY A 105 -19.45 -6.12 12.04
CA GLY A 105 -20.27 -6.52 10.91
C GLY A 105 -19.98 -5.66 9.69
N LEU A 106 -20.04 -6.27 8.51
CA LEU A 106 -19.99 -5.56 7.24
C LEU A 106 -21.43 -5.39 6.73
N GLY A 107 -21.84 -4.14 6.51
CA GLY A 107 -23.13 -3.78 5.91
C GLY A 107 -23.28 -4.24 4.46
N GLY A 108 -24.33 -3.72 3.76
CA GLY A 108 -24.50 -3.90 2.31
C GLY A 108 -25.07 -5.25 1.88
N GLY A 109 -25.58 -6.11 2.79
CA GLY A 109 -26.24 -7.37 2.44
C GLY A 109 -25.34 -8.31 1.64
N GLU A 110 -25.85 -8.97 0.61
CA GLU A 110 -25.10 -9.97 -0.19
C GLU A 110 -23.99 -9.34 -1.05
N LYS A 111 -24.17 -8.09 -1.46
CA LYS A 111 -23.23 -7.37 -2.34
C LYS A 111 -22.87 -6.01 -1.75
N PRO A 112 -21.98 -5.97 -0.75
CA PRO A 112 -21.58 -4.71 -0.14
C PRO A 112 -20.87 -3.81 -1.13
N GLU A 113 -21.19 -2.52 -1.08
CA GLU A 113 -20.58 -1.47 -1.87
C GLU A 113 -19.32 -0.92 -1.20
N PRO A 114 -18.44 -0.19 -1.90
CA PRO A 114 -17.25 0.42 -1.30
C PRO A 114 -17.56 1.26 -0.05
N SER A 115 -18.69 1.98 -0.03
CA SER A 115 -19.16 2.77 1.11
C SER A 115 -19.38 1.95 2.38
N ASP A 116 -19.83 0.69 2.26
CA ASP A 116 -20.01 -0.20 3.42
C ASP A 116 -18.67 -0.57 4.06
N TYR A 117 -17.65 -0.79 3.23
CA TYR A 117 -16.28 -1.04 3.70
C TYR A 117 -15.66 0.21 4.32
N GLN A 118 -15.90 1.40 3.74
CA GLN A 118 -15.41 2.64 4.31
C GLN A 118 -16.07 2.92 5.67
N ALA A 119 -17.38 2.73 5.79
CA ALA A 119 -18.10 2.84 7.06
C ALA A 119 -17.54 1.88 8.14
N LEU A 120 -17.19 0.65 7.75
CA LEU A 120 -16.53 -0.31 8.64
C LEU A 120 -15.13 0.17 9.06
N LEU A 121 -14.33 0.71 8.14
CA LEU A 121 -13.01 1.26 8.45
C LEU A 121 -13.13 2.44 9.43
N ASP A 122 -14.08 3.34 9.21
CA ASP A 122 -14.33 4.49 10.09
C ASP A 122 -14.77 4.05 11.49
N GLN A 123 -15.67 3.07 11.57
CA GLN A 123 -16.09 2.47 12.85
C GLN A 123 -14.91 1.82 13.59
N ALA A 124 -14.05 1.13 12.86
CA ALA A 124 -12.91 0.43 13.43
C ALA A 124 -11.71 1.33 13.73
N GLN A 125 -11.68 2.55 13.22
CA GLN A 125 -10.51 3.43 13.26
C GLN A 125 -9.97 3.69 14.67
N ALA A 126 -10.81 3.74 15.69
CA ALA A 126 -10.41 3.94 17.09
C ALA A 126 -9.90 2.67 17.79
N ARG A 127 -10.05 1.50 17.19
CA ARG A 127 -9.70 0.20 17.79
C ARG A 127 -8.19 -0.07 17.75
N PRO A 128 -7.62 -0.73 18.75
CA PRO A 128 -6.20 -1.11 18.74
C PRO A 128 -5.86 -2.12 17.63
N ASP A 129 -6.85 -2.90 17.17
CA ASP A 129 -6.74 -3.92 16.12
C ASP A 129 -7.09 -3.38 14.71
N PHE A 130 -7.24 -2.06 14.56
CA PHE A 130 -7.52 -1.42 13.27
C PHE A 130 -6.57 -1.83 12.13
N PRO A 131 -5.23 -1.89 12.32
CA PRO A 131 -4.33 -2.31 11.24
C PRO A 131 -4.62 -3.73 10.74
N LEU A 132 -5.06 -4.63 11.64
CA LEU A 132 -5.45 -5.98 11.29
C LEU A 132 -6.73 -5.97 10.45
N ILE A 133 -7.76 -5.24 10.90
CA ILE A 133 -9.03 -5.12 10.18
C ILE A 133 -8.79 -4.57 8.78
N GLN A 134 -8.01 -3.51 8.66
CA GLN A 134 -7.60 -2.90 7.40
C GLN A 134 -6.89 -3.92 6.47
N ALA A 135 -5.93 -4.69 7.02
CA ALA A 135 -5.22 -5.70 6.26
C ALA A 135 -6.15 -6.83 5.77
N MET A 136 -7.12 -7.26 6.58
CA MET A 136 -8.06 -8.30 6.20
C MET A 136 -9.05 -7.81 5.14
N ILE A 137 -9.53 -6.58 5.23
CA ILE A 137 -10.32 -5.94 4.17
C ILE A 137 -9.52 -5.90 2.87
N LEU A 138 -8.26 -5.42 2.91
CA LEU A 138 -7.41 -5.33 1.72
C LEU A 138 -7.16 -6.71 1.09
N ARG A 139 -6.90 -7.75 1.91
CA ARG A 139 -6.70 -9.13 1.43
C ARG A 139 -7.95 -9.74 0.80
N SER A 140 -9.14 -9.32 1.21
CA SER A 140 -10.39 -9.78 0.61
C SER A 140 -10.60 -9.22 -0.81
N MET A 141 -10.02 -8.08 -1.15
CA MET A 141 -10.17 -7.42 -2.44
C MET A 141 -9.52 -8.22 -3.58
N GLN A 142 -10.07 -8.07 -4.77
CA GLN A 142 -9.44 -8.56 -5.99
C GLN A 142 -8.32 -7.59 -6.42
N GLN A 143 -7.43 -8.05 -7.30
CA GLN A 143 -6.44 -7.17 -7.90
C GLN A 143 -7.05 -6.41 -9.08
N ALA A 144 -6.74 -5.12 -9.17
CA ALA A 144 -7.09 -4.36 -10.35
C ALA A 144 -6.31 -4.86 -11.58
N LYS A 145 -6.96 -4.87 -12.75
CA LYS A 145 -6.39 -5.35 -14.01
C LYS A 145 -6.77 -4.42 -15.17
N TYR A 146 -6.13 -4.58 -16.30
CA TYR A 146 -6.52 -3.90 -17.53
C TYR A 146 -7.44 -4.79 -18.34
N ALA A 147 -8.56 -4.25 -18.77
CA ALA A 147 -9.49 -4.94 -19.67
C ALA A 147 -10.23 -3.92 -20.57
N PRO A 148 -10.70 -4.33 -21.75
CA PRO A 148 -11.44 -3.44 -22.64
C PRO A 148 -12.93 -3.31 -22.28
N ASP A 149 -13.34 -3.69 -21.08
CA ASP A 149 -14.70 -3.64 -20.60
C ASP A 149 -14.95 -2.37 -19.77
N PRO A 150 -15.74 -1.40 -20.25
CA PRO A 150 -16.01 -0.17 -19.53
C PRO A 150 -17.02 -0.32 -18.38
N ASP A 151 -17.77 -1.42 -18.30
CA ASP A 151 -18.96 -1.51 -17.46
C ASP A 151 -18.67 -2.17 -16.10
N ILE A 152 -17.47 -2.73 -15.92
CA ILE A 152 -17.05 -3.32 -14.62
C ILE A 152 -16.74 -2.22 -13.59
N GLY A 153 -16.18 -1.08 -14.02
CA GLY A 153 -15.80 0.00 -13.12
C GLY A 153 -14.58 -0.28 -12.25
N HIS A 154 -14.38 0.56 -11.24
CA HIS A 154 -13.28 0.41 -10.28
C HIS A 154 -13.81 0.44 -8.84
N PHE A 155 -14.06 -0.73 -8.26
CA PHE A 155 -14.64 -0.91 -6.94
C PHE A 155 -13.98 -0.06 -5.86
N GLY A 156 -12.69 -0.21 -5.61
CA GLY A 156 -11.98 0.47 -4.52
C GLY A 156 -11.96 2.01 -4.64
N LEU A 157 -12.09 2.56 -5.85
CA LEU A 157 -12.18 4.00 -6.09
C LEU A 157 -13.64 4.48 -6.22
N SER A 158 -14.59 3.55 -6.26
CA SER A 158 -16.02 3.84 -6.46
C SER A 158 -16.28 4.69 -7.70
N TYR A 159 -15.68 4.27 -8.84
CA TYR A 159 -15.91 4.88 -10.15
C TYR A 159 -16.52 3.88 -11.12
N ASP A 160 -17.56 4.30 -11.83
CA ASP A 160 -18.20 3.49 -12.89
C ASP A 160 -17.27 3.24 -14.06
N HIS A 161 -16.44 4.23 -14.41
CA HIS A 161 -15.50 4.15 -15.53
C HIS A 161 -14.17 4.77 -15.13
N TYR A 162 -13.11 3.98 -15.25
CA TYR A 162 -11.78 4.43 -14.89
C TYR A 162 -10.74 3.87 -15.85
N THR A 163 -9.81 4.70 -16.28
CA THR A 163 -8.65 4.28 -17.07
C THR A 163 -7.40 5.00 -16.59
N HIS A 164 -6.25 4.49 -16.93
CA HIS A 164 -5.00 5.17 -16.70
C HIS A 164 -4.68 6.10 -17.88
N PHE A 165 -4.41 7.37 -17.58
CA PHE A 165 -4.11 8.41 -18.56
C PHE A 165 -2.87 9.24 -18.19
N THR A 166 -2.58 9.41 -16.92
CA THR A 166 -1.66 10.43 -16.41
C THR A 166 -0.17 10.06 -16.47
N SER A 167 0.18 8.82 -16.90
CA SER A 167 1.59 8.37 -16.92
C SER A 167 2.00 7.65 -18.23
N PRO A 168 1.87 8.28 -19.42
CA PRO A 168 2.11 7.64 -20.71
C PRO A 168 3.57 7.29 -20.99
N ILE A 169 4.53 7.85 -20.22
CA ILE A 169 5.96 7.55 -20.37
C ILE A 169 6.29 6.13 -19.86
N ARG A 170 5.61 5.68 -18.80
CA ARG A 170 5.90 4.42 -18.11
C ARG A 170 4.80 3.37 -18.19
N ARG A 171 3.60 3.73 -18.64
CA ARG A 171 2.48 2.79 -18.78
C ARG A 171 1.95 2.81 -20.20
N TYR A 172 2.01 1.65 -20.86
CA TYR A 172 1.51 1.51 -22.24
C TYR A 172 0.00 1.75 -22.37
N PRO A 173 -0.89 1.32 -21.45
CA PRO A 173 -2.30 1.68 -21.49
C PRO A 173 -2.55 3.19 -21.56
N ASP A 174 -1.84 3.98 -20.76
CA ASP A 174 -1.93 5.46 -20.82
C ASP A 174 -1.56 5.99 -22.20
N LEU A 175 -0.48 5.46 -22.79
CA LEU A 175 -0.06 5.87 -24.14
C LEU A 175 -1.12 5.56 -25.19
N THR A 176 -1.82 4.43 -25.09
CA THR A 176 -2.92 4.09 -26.00
C THR A 176 -4.09 5.06 -25.85
N VAL A 177 -4.45 5.41 -24.62
CA VAL A 177 -5.48 6.42 -24.31
C VAL A 177 -5.10 7.77 -24.92
N HIS A 178 -3.86 8.24 -24.75
CA HIS A 178 -3.37 9.48 -25.36
C HIS A 178 -3.49 9.47 -26.89
N ARG A 179 -3.14 8.36 -27.54
CA ARG A 179 -3.25 8.21 -29.00
C ARG A 179 -4.70 8.33 -29.48
N LEU A 180 -5.64 7.74 -28.75
CA LEU A 180 -7.07 7.81 -29.07
C LEU A 180 -7.60 9.23 -28.87
N LEU A 181 -7.34 9.85 -27.71
CA LEU A 181 -7.77 11.22 -27.42
C LEU A 181 -7.18 12.23 -28.41
N LYS A 182 -5.90 12.08 -28.79
CA LYS A 182 -5.28 12.94 -29.80
C LYS A 182 -6.02 12.90 -31.13
N ARG A 183 -6.48 11.72 -31.55
CA ARG A 183 -7.28 11.57 -32.80
C ARG A 183 -8.63 12.27 -32.66
N ILE A 184 -9.33 12.10 -31.53
CA ILE A 184 -10.60 12.79 -31.27
C ILE A 184 -10.43 14.33 -31.41
N VAL A 185 -9.35 14.86 -30.81
CA VAL A 185 -9.06 16.30 -30.84
C VAL A 185 -8.70 16.78 -32.26
N GLN A 186 -7.93 15.98 -33.02
CA GLN A 186 -7.50 16.34 -34.37
C GLN A 186 -8.63 16.31 -35.43
N THR A 187 -9.60 15.41 -35.25
CA THR A 187 -10.72 15.27 -36.20
C THR A 187 -11.81 16.31 -35.99
N GLY A 188 -11.80 17.03 -34.86
CA GLY A 188 -12.90 17.95 -34.51
C GLY A 188 -14.17 17.20 -34.10
N ALA A 189 -15.01 17.87 -33.32
CA ALA A 189 -16.25 17.25 -32.82
C ALA A 189 -17.36 17.13 -33.89
N GLN A 190 -17.12 17.56 -35.15
CA GLN A 190 -18.11 17.64 -36.24
C GLN A 190 -18.14 16.38 -37.12
N ASP A 191 -17.05 15.64 -37.23
CA ASP A 191 -16.98 14.37 -37.96
C ASP A 191 -17.13 13.20 -37.01
N ASP A 192 -17.81 12.13 -37.46
CA ASP A 192 -17.96 10.90 -36.66
C ASP A 192 -16.56 10.31 -36.35
N PRO A 193 -16.01 10.54 -35.11
CA PRO A 193 -14.65 10.12 -34.80
C PRO A 193 -14.49 8.60 -34.86
N VAL A 194 -15.59 7.86 -34.78
CA VAL A 194 -15.60 6.39 -34.88
C VAL A 194 -15.22 5.95 -36.28
N LYS A 195 -15.70 6.65 -37.35
CA LYS A 195 -15.34 6.29 -38.73
C LYS A 195 -13.85 6.51 -39.03
N LEU A 196 -13.29 7.63 -38.54
CA LEU A 196 -11.89 7.99 -38.80
C LEU A 196 -10.87 7.16 -38.00
N VAL A 197 -11.31 6.57 -36.89
CA VAL A 197 -10.45 5.78 -36.03
C VAL A 197 -10.61 4.27 -36.29
N ARG A 198 -11.76 3.86 -36.87
CA ARG A 198 -12.13 2.45 -37.06
C ARG A 198 -11.08 1.63 -37.83
N ASP A 199 -10.47 2.17 -38.83
CA ASP A 199 -9.50 1.49 -39.70
C ASP A 199 -8.11 1.29 -39.00
N HIS A 200 -7.93 1.89 -37.83
CA HIS A 200 -6.66 1.89 -37.09
C HIS A 200 -6.80 1.40 -35.66
N LEU A 201 -8.01 0.95 -35.27
CA LEU A 201 -8.25 0.40 -33.96
C LEU A 201 -7.83 -1.07 -33.92
N PRO A 202 -7.18 -1.52 -32.83
CA PRO A 202 -7.06 -2.94 -32.59
C PRO A 202 -8.47 -3.55 -32.50
N ASP A 203 -8.62 -4.77 -33.00
CA ASP A 203 -9.83 -5.55 -32.74
C ASP A 203 -9.97 -5.86 -31.24
N MET A 204 -11.14 -6.32 -30.84
CA MET A 204 -11.43 -6.59 -29.43
C MET A 204 -10.54 -7.70 -28.87
N GLU A 205 -10.26 -8.73 -29.64
CA GLU A 205 -9.40 -9.85 -29.23
C GLU A 205 -7.98 -9.39 -28.91
N ARG A 206 -7.42 -8.53 -29.78
CA ARG A 206 -6.12 -7.91 -29.54
C ARG A 206 -6.11 -7.00 -28.33
N MET A 207 -7.22 -6.28 -28.06
CA MET A 207 -7.35 -5.45 -26.86
C MET A 207 -7.41 -6.28 -25.59
N VAL A 208 -8.09 -7.43 -25.59
CA VAL A 208 -8.08 -8.38 -24.47
C VAL A 208 -6.68 -8.87 -24.21
N GLY A 209 -6.00 -9.40 -25.23
CA GLY A 209 -4.61 -9.88 -25.08
C GLY A 209 -3.64 -8.80 -24.62
N LEU A 210 -3.82 -7.54 -25.06
CA LEU A 210 -3.04 -6.41 -24.60
C LEU A 210 -3.30 -6.09 -23.13
N GLY A 211 -4.53 -6.15 -22.66
CA GLY A 211 -4.93 -5.96 -21.28
C GLY A 211 -4.30 -7.02 -20.35
N GLU A 212 -4.37 -8.27 -20.75
CA GLU A 212 -3.74 -9.39 -20.04
C GLU A 212 -2.22 -9.22 -19.95
N HIS A 213 -1.59 -8.90 -21.08
CA HIS A 213 -0.13 -8.68 -21.14
C HIS A 213 0.30 -7.51 -20.24
N CYS A 214 -0.38 -6.37 -20.30
CA CYS A 214 -0.08 -5.21 -19.45
C CYS A 214 -0.27 -5.53 -17.96
N SER A 215 -1.32 -6.27 -17.61
CA SER A 215 -1.57 -6.69 -16.23
C SER A 215 -0.51 -7.69 -15.73
N MET A 216 -0.08 -8.61 -16.58
CA MET A 216 0.99 -9.56 -16.25
C MET A 216 2.34 -8.84 -16.05
N THR A 217 2.70 -7.93 -16.95
CA THR A 217 3.97 -7.20 -16.87
C THR A 217 4.01 -6.24 -15.67
N GLU A 218 2.88 -5.62 -15.31
CA GLU A 218 2.74 -4.83 -14.09
C GLU A 218 3.02 -5.68 -12.85
N ARG A 219 2.34 -6.83 -12.70
CA ARG A 219 2.58 -7.76 -11.58
C ARG A 219 4.03 -8.21 -11.47
N ARG A 220 4.65 -8.55 -12.62
CA ARG A 220 6.06 -8.94 -12.65
C ARG A 220 7.00 -7.80 -12.21
N ALA A 221 6.70 -6.55 -12.59
CA ALA A 221 7.48 -5.39 -12.16
C ALA A 221 7.34 -5.13 -10.66
N ASP A 222 6.12 -5.26 -10.11
CA ASP A 222 5.85 -5.14 -8.68
C ASP A 222 6.56 -6.24 -7.87
N GLU A 223 6.56 -7.46 -8.38
CA GLU A 223 7.22 -8.62 -7.78
C GLU A 223 8.75 -8.41 -7.74
N ALA A 224 9.33 -7.99 -8.87
CA ALA A 224 10.74 -7.66 -8.95
C ALA A 224 11.14 -6.52 -7.98
N SER A 225 10.30 -5.49 -7.86
CA SER A 225 10.53 -4.37 -6.94
C SER A 225 10.46 -4.82 -5.47
N ARG A 226 9.50 -5.68 -5.13
CA ARG A 226 9.42 -6.30 -3.79
C ARG A 226 10.63 -7.17 -3.47
N ASP A 227 11.08 -7.94 -4.43
CA ASP A 227 12.24 -8.81 -4.32
C ASP A 227 13.52 -8.03 -4.02
N VAL A 228 13.76 -6.94 -4.78
CA VAL A 228 14.89 -6.03 -4.52
C VAL A 228 14.75 -5.37 -3.16
N GLY A 229 13.54 -4.91 -2.81
CA GLY A 229 13.28 -4.34 -1.50
C GLY A 229 13.57 -5.31 -0.35
N GLN A 230 13.21 -6.58 -0.50
CA GLN A 230 13.48 -7.60 0.51
C GLN A 230 15.00 -7.90 0.60
N TRP A 231 15.70 -7.96 -0.51
CA TRP A 231 17.16 -8.12 -0.53
C TRP A 231 17.86 -6.96 0.18
N LEU A 232 17.43 -5.71 -0.06
CA LEU A 232 17.96 -4.53 0.64
C LEU A 232 17.70 -4.60 2.15
N LYS A 233 16.50 -5.04 2.57
CA LYS A 233 16.18 -5.28 3.98
C LYS A 233 17.10 -6.33 4.60
N CYS A 234 17.35 -7.44 3.91
CA CYS A 234 18.29 -8.46 4.37
C CYS A 234 19.72 -7.90 4.48
N GLN A 235 20.19 -7.12 3.51
CA GLN A 235 21.49 -6.45 3.60
C GLN A 235 21.61 -5.55 4.84
N PHE A 236 20.58 -4.76 5.10
CA PHE A 236 20.51 -3.88 6.26
C PHE A 236 20.51 -4.65 7.59
N MET A 237 19.73 -5.73 7.66
CA MET A 237 19.58 -6.53 8.88
C MET A 237 20.77 -7.45 9.17
N ARG A 238 21.61 -7.76 8.18
CA ARG A 238 22.81 -8.57 8.39
C ARG A 238 23.78 -7.96 9.39
N GLU A 239 23.84 -6.63 9.48
CA GLU A 239 24.70 -5.91 10.44
C GLU A 239 24.08 -5.83 11.85
N LYS A 240 22.83 -6.27 11.99
CA LYS A 240 22.04 -6.20 13.21
C LYS A 240 21.76 -7.58 13.83
N LEU A 241 22.57 -8.57 13.46
CA LEU A 241 22.48 -9.92 14.04
C LEU A 241 22.73 -9.85 15.55
N GLY A 242 21.85 -10.50 16.32
CA GLY A 242 21.87 -10.54 17.78
C GLY A 242 21.24 -9.32 18.46
N GLU A 243 20.84 -8.28 17.74
CA GLU A 243 20.11 -7.14 18.29
C GLU A 243 18.65 -7.50 18.58
N GLU A 244 18.07 -6.88 19.61
CA GLU A 244 16.67 -7.06 20.00
C GLU A 244 15.81 -5.88 19.55
N TYR A 245 14.60 -6.20 19.07
CA TYR A 245 13.63 -5.23 18.60
C TYR A 245 12.22 -5.54 19.08
N GLN A 246 11.43 -4.49 19.23
CA GLN A 246 9.98 -4.62 19.37
C GLN A 246 9.36 -4.77 17.98
N GLY A 247 8.39 -5.68 17.85
CA GLY A 247 7.68 -5.89 16.60
C GLY A 247 6.23 -6.28 16.82
N THR A 248 5.48 -6.21 15.75
CA THR A 248 4.05 -6.54 15.71
C THR A 248 3.84 -7.76 14.81
N ILE A 249 3.05 -8.73 15.26
CA ILE A 249 2.70 -9.91 14.46
C ILE A 249 1.80 -9.48 13.32
N THR A 250 2.29 -9.63 12.08
CA THR A 250 1.58 -9.30 10.82
C THR A 250 0.99 -10.51 10.12
N GLY A 251 1.42 -11.71 10.51
CA GLY A 251 0.94 -12.96 9.96
C GLY A 251 1.11 -14.12 10.94
N VAL A 252 0.14 -15.04 10.93
CA VAL A 252 0.19 -16.28 11.70
C VAL A 252 -0.06 -17.43 10.73
N ALA A 253 0.81 -18.42 10.77
CA ALA A 253 0.72 -19.65 9.97
C ALA A 253 1.05 -20.86 10.85
N GLY A 254 0.70 -22.06 10.42
CA GLY A 254 0.98 -23.27 11.16
C GLY A 254 2.48 -23.54 11.38
N PHE A 255 3.35 -22.96 10.52
CA PHE A 255 4.79 -23.09 10.61
C PHE A 255 5.49 -21.94 11.35
N GLY A 256 4.77 -20.86 11.74
CA GLY A 256 5.38 -19.76 12.48
C GLY A 256 4.63 -18.44 12.40
N LEU A 257 5.30 -17.38 12.91
CA LEU A 257 4.78 -16.03 13.01
C LEU A 257 5.58 -15.09 12.11
N PHE A 258 4.89 -14.25 11.34
CA PHE A 258 5.49 -13.13 10.62
C PHE A 258 5.44 -11.91 11.52
N ILE A 259 6.56 -11.20 11.65
CA ILE A 259 6.71 -10.09 12.58
C ILE A 259 7.32 -8.91 11.84
N LEU A 260 6.64 -7.78 11.89
CA LEU A 260 7.14 -6.50 11.40
C LEU A 260 7.80 -5.75 12.55
N LEU A 261 9.07 -5.40 12.39
CA LEU A 261 9.78 -4.58 13.38
C LEU A 261 9.24 -3.16 13.38
N ASP A 262 8.85 -2.66 14.55
CA ASP A 262 8.15 -1.37 14.67
C ASP A 262 9.00 -0.16 14.25
N GLU A 263 10.31 -0.21 14.53
CA GLU A 263 11.23 0.90 14.27
C GLU A 263 11.84 0.85 12.86
N LEU A 264 12.05 -0.36 12.34
CA LEU A 264 12.82 -0.58 11.10
C LEU A 264 11.95 -0.88 9.89
N PHE A 265 10.65 -1.14 10.07
CA PHE A 265 9.73 -1.53 8.99
C PHE A 265 10.21 -2.74 8.18
N VAL A 266 10.92 -3.64 8.84
CA VAL A 266 11.44 -4.88 8.28
C VAL A 266 10.63 -6.04 8.81
N GLU A 267 10.13 -6.88 7.92
CA GLU A 267 9.41 -8.10 8.26
C GLU A 267 10.36 -9.30 8.26
N GLY A 268 10.19 -10.18 9.25
CA GLY A 268 10.88 -11.45 9.35
C GLY A 268 9.97 -12.50 9.98
N MET A 269 10.48 -13.71 10.16
CA MET A 269 9.71 -14.86 10.61
C MET A 269 10.31 -15.45 11.91
N VAL A 270 9.46 -15.79 12.86
CA VAL A 270 9.76 -16.72 13.96
C VAL A 270 9.18 -18.07 13.60
N HIS A 271 10.03 -19.06 13.34
CA HIS A 271 9.58 -20.42 13.06
C HIS A 271 8.94 -21.05 14.30
N VAL A 272 7.95 -21.92 14.14
CA VAL A 272 7.23 -22.58 15.24
C VAL A 272 8.16 -23.29 16.22
N THR A 273 9.30 -23.83 15.76
CA THR A 273 10.32 -24.47 16.61
C THR A 273 11.10 -23.50 17.48
N GLN A 274 11.02 -22.20 17.23
CA GLN A 274 11.65 -21.14 18.04
C GLN A 274 10.68 -20.53 19.05
N LEU A 275 9.42 -21.00 19.05
CA LEU A 275 8.44 -20.66 20.06
C LEU A 275 8.71 -21.47 21.35
N PRO A 276 8.17 -21.04 22.49
CA PRO A 276 8.29 -21.81 23.73
C PRO A 276 7.85 -23.27 23.54
N PRO A 277 8.49 -24.24 24.25
CA PRO A 277 8.19 -25.66 24.03
C PRO A 277 6.75 -26.02 24.35
N ASP A 278 5.97 -26.24 23.29
CA ASP A 278 4.56 -26.63 23.36
C ASP A 278 4.15 -27.32 22.03
N TYR A 279 2.95 -27.90 22.00
CA TYR A 279 2.30 -28.31 20.77
C TYR A 279 1.41 -27.16 20.29
N TRP A 280 1.79 -26.56 19.15
CA TRP A 280 1.15 -25.38 18.63
C TRP A 280 0.07 -25.73 17.61
N VAL A 281 -1.17 -25.36 17.92
CA VAL A 281 -2.33 -25.56 17.05
C VAL A 281 -2.65 -24.25 16.34
N PHE A 282 -2.66 -24.30 15.02
CA PHE A 282 -3.01 -23.16 14.16
C PHE A 282 -4.51 -23.15 13.88
N SER A 283 -5.17 -22.02 14.10
CA SER A 283 -6.52 -21.74 13.68
C SER A 283 -6.51 -20.76 12.52
N GLU A 284 -6.85 -21.23 11.34
CA GLU A 284 -6.96 -20.40 10.14
C GLU A 284 -8.07 -19.36 10.28
N GLN A 285 -9.20 -19.75 10.87
CA GLN A 285 -10.37 -18.88 11.06
C GLN A 285 -10.08 -17.70 11.99
N GLN A 286 -9.31 -17.92 13.05
CA GLN A 286 -8.99 -16.91 14.06
C GLN A 286 -7.63 -16.24 13.80
N HIS A 287 -6.83 -16.72 12.84
CA HIS A 287 -5.45 -16.33 12.61
C HIS A 287 -4.62 -16.35 13.91
N THR A 288 -4.74 -17.47 14.65
CA THR A 288 -4.05 -17.66 15.94
C THR A 288 -3.23 -18.93 15.96
N LEU A 289 -2.18 -18.90 16.75
CA LEU A 289 -1.36 -20.07 17.11
C LEU A 289 -1.49 -20.28 18.63
N THR A 290 -2.06 -21.39 19.06
CA THR A 290 -2.38 -21.68 20.46
C THR A 290 -1.60 -22.89 20.94
N GLY A 291 -0.89 -22.74 22.06
CA GLY A 291 -0.20 -23.86 22.72
C GLY A 291 -1.20 -24.73 23.48
N GLU A 292 -1.21 -26.03 23.22
CA GLU A 292 -2.15 -26.97 23.86
C GLU A 292 -1.95 -27.05 25.38
N ARG A 293 -0.71 -27.06 25.84
CA ARG A 293 -0.37 -27.25 27.25
C ARG A 293 -0.34 -25.95 28.05
N THR A 294 0.24 -24.89 27.42
CA THR A 294 0.41 -23.60 28.09
C THR A 294 -0.78 -22.69 27.95
N HIS A 295 -1.69 -22.95 27.00
CA HIS A 295 -2.80 -22.09 26.59
C HIS A 295 -2.33 -20.69 26.14
N GLN A 296 -1.03 -20.55 25.85
CA GLN A 296 -0.49 -19.32 25.29
C GLN A 296 -1.01 -19.12 23.87
N VAL A 297 -1.41 -17.90 23.53
CA VAL A 297 -1.97 -17.59 22.23
C VAL A 297 -1.18 -16.45 21.60
N PHE A 298 -0.71 -16.66 20.37
CA PHE A 298 -0.19 -15.62 19.50
C PHE A 298 -1.24 -15.25 18.46
N ARG A 299 -1.52 -13.96 18.33
CA ARG A 299 -2.55 -13.40 17.44
C ARG A 299 -1.94 -12.35 16.53
N LEU A 300 -2.61 -12.11 15.43
CA LEU A 300 -2.34 -10.93 14.62
C LEU A 300 -2.47 -9.65 15.46
N ALA A 301 -1.60 -8.68 15.19
CA ALA A 301 -1.47 -7.41 15.89
C ALA A 301 -0.96 -7.52 17.35
N ASP A 302 -0.61 -8.70 17.85
CA ASP A 302 0.08 -8.80 19.14
C ASP A 302 1.51 -8.22 19.02
N SER A 303 1.94 -7.52 20.08
CA SER A 303 3.29 -6.99 20.19
C SER A 303 4.21 -8.02 20.83
N VAL A 304 5.36 -8.24 20.22
CA VAL A 304 6.37 -9.20 20.66
C VAL A 304 7.77 -8.58 20.63
N ARG A 305 8.66 -9.07 21.51
CA ARG A 305 10.07 -8.74 21.43
C ARG A 305 10.81 -9.88 20.74
N VAL A 306 11.64 -9.54 19.78
CA VAL A 306 12.39 -10.52 18.99
C VAL A 306 13.84 -10.13 18.86
N THR A 307 14.70 -11.14 18.73
CA THR A 307 16.13 -11.01 18.42
C THR A 307 16.34 -11.41 16.97
N VAL A 308 17.20 -10.71 16.25
CA VAL A 308 17.60 -11.08 14.87
C VAL A 308 18.52 -12.31 14.95
N ALA A 309 17.97 -13.48 14.62
CA ALA A 309 18.69 -14.74 14.81
C ALA A 309 19.53 -15.11 13.57
N ARG A 310 18.98 -14.91 12.38
CA ARG A 310 19.64 -15.26 11.11
C ARG A 310 19.15 -14.36 9.99
N VAL A 311 20.07 -14.03 9.08
CA VAL A 311 19.73 -13.35 7.81
C VAL A 311 20.34 -14.15 6.66
N ASP A 312 19.49 -14.57 5.74
CA ASP A 312 19.84 -15.31 4.54
C ASP A 312 19.61 -14.42 3.31
N LEU A 313 20.71 -13.97 2.70
CA LEU A 313 20.65 -13.06 1.55
C LEU A 313 20.19 -13.78 0.27
N ASP A 314 20.55 -15.05 0.10
CA ASP A 314 20.23 -15.82 -1.09
C ASP A 314 18.74 -16.21 -1.09
N ALA A 315 18.24 -16.68 0.06
CA ALA A 315 16.83 -16.97 0.28
C ALA A 315 15.99 -15.70 0.54
N ARG A 316 16.62 -14.54 0.73
CA ARG A 316 15.97 -13.26 1.10
C ARG A 316 15.09 -13.38 2.34
N ARG A 317 15.58 -14.08 3.36
CA ARG A 317 14.85 -14.35 4.61
C ARG A 317 15.56 -13.76 5.80
N ILE A 318 14.74 -13.31 6.74
CA ILE A 318 15.17 -12.84 8.05
C ILE A 318 14.45 -13.69 9.08
N ASP A 319 15.21 -14.45 9.85
CA ASP A 319 14.69 -15.30 10.91
C ASP A 319 14.89 -14.58 12.25
N PHE A 320 13.82 -14.51 13.01
CA PHE A 320 13.81 -13.97 14.35
C PHE A 320 13.67 -15.11 15.38
N ALA A 321 14.16 -14.87 16.59
CA ALA A 321 13.85 -15.66 17.77
C ALA A 321 13.08 -14.78 18.76
N LEU A 322 12.13 -15.36 19.51
CA LEU A 322 11.46 -14.62 20.57
C LEU A 322 12.45 -14.26 21.68
N ALA A 323 12.51 -12.99 22.05
CA ALA A 323 13.22 -12.51 23.22
C ALA A 323 12.25 -12.48 24.41
N GLY A 324 12.04 -13.63 25.06
CA GLY A 324 11.09 -13.79 26.18
C GLY A 324 10.00 -14.83 25.91
N ASN A 325 9.12 -15.02 26.90
CA ASN A 325 8.18 -16.15 26.89
C ASN A 325 6.84 -15.88 26.18
N GLY A 326 6.67 -14.78 25.47
CA GLY A 326 5.39 -14.57 24.79
C GLY A 326 5.05 -13.13 24.45
N PRO A 327 3.77 -12.86 24.04
CA PRO A 327 3.32 -11.53 23.68
C PRO A 327 3.48 -10.54 24.84
N THR A 328 4.06 -9.38 24.56
CA THR A 328 4.26 -8.30 25.57
C THR A 328 3.02 -7.41 25.75
N GLY A 329 1.90 -7.79 25.14
CA GLY A 329 0.63 -7.05 25.15
C GLY A 329 0.30 -6.46 23.79
N ARG A 330 -0.93 -5.92 23.65
CA ARG A 330 -1.33 -5.21 22.44
C ARG A 330 -0.60 -3.87 22.35
N PRO A 331 -0.13 -3.46 21.15
CA PRO A 331 0.61 -2.21 21.01
C PRO A 331 -0.26 -1.04 21.49
N ARG A 332 0.31 -0.23 22.41
CA ARG A 332 -0.27 1.07 22.72
C ARG A 332 -0.17 1.93 21.47
N ARG A 333 -1.29 2.46 21.03
CA ARG A 333 -1.43 3.34 19.85
C ARG A 333 -0.51 4.57 20.00
N ALA A 334 0.71 4.47 19.51
CA ALA A 334 1.42 5.65 19.08
C ALA A 334 0.97 5.90 17.64
N SER A 335 0.18 6.94 17.40
CA SER A 335 -0.17 7.32 16.04
C SER A 335 1.12 7.53 15.26
N VAL A 336 1.15 7.18 13.98
CA VAL A 336 2.30 7.47 13.08
C VAL A 336 2.70 8.95 13.23
N ARG A 337 1.76 9.84 13.51
CA ARG A 337 1.99 11.27 13.81
C ARG A 337 2.79 11.53 15.10
N SER A 338 2.64 10.74 16.16
CA SER A 338 3.42 10.92 17.39
C SER A 338 4.83 10.35 17.28
N ARG A 339 5.01 9.23 16.57
CA ARG A 339 6.34 8.63 16.32
C ARG A 339 7.22 9.51 15.43
N LEU A 340 6.63 10.27 14.51
CA LEU A 340 7.36 11.22 13.64
C LEU A 340 7.79 12.51 14.37
N LYS A 341 7.20 12.85 15.52
CA LYS A 341 7.61 14.00 16.35
C LYS A 341 8.81 13.70 17.26
N GLU A 342 9.06 12.45 17.58
CA GLU A 342 10.15 12.01 18.47
C GLU A 342 11.42 11.57 17.71
N GLY A 343 11.37 11.49 16.38
CA GLY A 343 12.52 11.19 15.54
C GLY A 343 13.55 12.33 15.57
N ASN A 344 14.50 12.21 16.47
CA ASN A 344 15.67 13.07 16.60
C ASN A 344 16.50 12.95 15.32
N ILE A 345 16.45 13.95 14.46
CA ILE A 345 17.33 14.06 13.30
C ILE A 345 18.73 14.28 13.86
N PRO A 346 19.75 13.43 13.59
CA PRO A 346 21.10 13.71 13.98
C PRO A 346 21.54 15.04 13.37
N GLY A 347 21.79 16.03 14.23
CA GLY A 347 22.17 17.38 13.83
C GLY A 347 23.40 17.39 12.97
N LYS A 348 23.37 18.17 11.92
CA LYS A 348 24.54 18.61 11.14
C LYS A 348 25.62 19.08 12.11
N GLY A 349 26.81 18.47 12.00
CA GLY A 349 27.97 18.85 12.76
C GLY A 349 28.30 20.34 12.58
N GLN A 350 28.31 21.05 13.68
CA GLN A 350 28.82 22.42 13.74
C GLN A 350 30.32 22.38 13.47
N SER A 351 30.73 22.91 12.30
CA SER A 351 32.09 23.27 12.05
C SER A 351 32.49 24.41 13.01
N ARG A 352 33.35 24.10 13.97
CA ARG A 352 33.96 25.10 14.83
C ARG A 352 34.96 25.94 13.99
N ASP A 353 34.51 27.10 13.59
CA ASP A 353 35.39 28.12 13.04
C ASP A 353 36.24 28.73 14.18
N ARG A 354 37.56 28.44 14.16
CA ARG A 354 38.53 29.02 15.05
C ARG A 354 39.01 30.32 14.44
N SER A 355 38.32 31.43 14.64
CA SER A 355 38.89 32.74 14.36
C SER A 355 39.87 33.15 15.46
N LYS A 356 41.14 33.28 15.09
CA LYS A 356 42.24 33.83 15.89
C LYS A 356 41.96 35.29 16.21
N LYS A 357 41.85 35.61 17.52
CA LYS A 357 42.04 36.98 18.01
C LYS A 357 43.53 37.25 18.02
N SER A 358 44.02 38.12 17.13
CA SER A 358 45.28 38.81 17.27
C SER A 358 45.02 40.15 17.95
N GLY A 359 45.61 40.32 19.10
CA GLY A 359 45.60 41.59 19.80
C GLY A 359 46.51 42.60 19.12
N LYS A 360 46.08 43.85 19.14
CA LYS A 360 46.98 45.00 18.97
C LYS A 360 46.76 45.97 20.11
N ARG A 361 47.84 46.12 20.88
CA ARG A 361 48.05 47.17 21.86
C ARG A 361 48.57 48.45 21.19
N ARG A 362 48.15 49.62 21.69
CA ARG A 362 48.84 50.97 21.72
C ARG A 362 48.82 51.70 20.37
N ARG A 363 48.62 52.97 20.36
CA ARG A 363 48.79 54.16 21.31
C ARG A 363 47.59 55.09 21.14
#